data_4f3b816bffe654b7ed88e5d03c8dbcfc
#
_entry.id   4f3b816bffe654b7ed88e5d03c8dbcfc
#
_cell.length_a   1.000
_cell.length_b   1.000
_cell.length_c   1.000
_cell.angle_alpha   90.00
_cell.angle_beta   90.00
_cell.angle_gamma   90.00
#
_symmetry.space_group_name_H-M   'P 1'
#
loop_
_entity.id
_entity.type
_entity.pdbx_description
1 polymer ?
#
loop_
_entity_poly.entity_id
_entity_poly.type
_entity_poly.pdbx_seq_one_letter_code
_entity_poly.pdbx_strand_id
1 'polypeptide(L)'
;WDQQIENTAQPLERGSAAATLARLQADRLVTEVRVDAEAFDAGERSALTALVDDRLLTRRDDRVRFEHDLYGDWVRLRVLRSQAESGRLVEFLEGRMDSPVWYRAVRLYGLHLLEHDGLASWREAFAAFGDLGDAADLARDLLLEASAHTVGSARALSALWPVLVE
;
A
#
# COMPACT_ATOMS: atom_id res chain seq x y z
N TRP A 1 -13.51 0.32 4.21
CA TRP A 1 -12.70 1.48 3.90
C TRP A 1 -13.24 2.21 2.67
N ASP A 2 -13.34 1.56 1.53
CA ASP A 2 -13.75 2.18 0.27
C ASP A 2 -15.13 2.85 0.42
N GLN A 3 -16.10 2.16 1.03
CA GLN A 3 -17.42 2.73 1.32
C GLN A 3 -17.37 3.95 2.25
N GLN A 4 -16.43 4.00 3.19
CA GLN A 4 -16.28 5.13 4.13
C GLN A 4 -15.59 6.35 3.51
N ILE A 5 -14.85 6.17 2.42
CA ILE A 5 -14.21 7.27 1.70
C ILE A 5 -15.03 7.68 0.47
N GLU A 6 -15.52 6.72 -0.32
CA GLU A 6 -16.20 6.99 -1.59
C GLU A 6 -17.62 7.55 -1.42
N ASN A 7 -18.31 7.21 -0.32
CA ASN A 7 -19.67 7.69 -0.03
C ASN A 7 -19.72 8.96 0.84
N THR A 8 -18.64 9.73 0.88
CA THR A 8 -18.53 10.96 1.69
C THR A 8 -18.43 12.21 0.82
N ALA A 9 -18.61 13.37 1.44
CA ALA A 9 -18.20 14.62 0.81
C ALA A 9 -16.67 14.63 0.62
N GLN A 10 -16.20 15.02 -0.57
CA GLN A 10 -14.77 15.14 -0.93
C GLN A 10 -13.98 13.81 -0.92
N PRO A 11 -14.42 12.75 -1.63
CA PRO A 11 -13.74 11.46 -1.59
C PRO A 11 -12.31 11.50 -2.15
N LEU A 12 -12.04 12.37 -3.12
CA LEU A 12 -10.71 12.51 -3.72
C LEU A 12 -9.71 13.10 -2.75
N GLU A 13 -10.06 14.20 -2.08
CA GLU A 13 -9.22 14.88 -1.10
C GLU A 13 -8.95 13.99 0.11
N ARG A 14 -9.94 13.23 0.56
CA ARG A 14 -9.81 12.27 1.67
C ARG A 14 -8.88 11.11 1.29
N GLY A 15 -9.04 10.58 0.09
CA GLY A 15 -8.15 9.55 -0.46
C GLY A 15 -6.71 10.03 -0.58
N SER A 16 -6.52 11.25 -1.11
CA SER A 16 -5.21 11.89 -1.23
C SER A 16 -4.54 12.13 0.12
N ALA A 17 -5.26 12.73 1.08
CA ALA A 17 -4.76 12.98 2.42
C ALA A 17 -4.32 11.70 3.14
N ALA A 18 -5.14 10.64 3.04
CA ALA A 18 -4.80 9.34 3.61
C ALA A 18 -3.56 8.73 2.94
N ALA A 19 -3.46 8.81 1.60
CA ALA A 19 -2.31 8.31 0.85
C ALA A 19 -1.02 9.08 1.20
N THR A 20 -1.10 10.39 1.30
CA THR A 20 0.02 11.25 1.73
C THR A 20 0.46 10.90 3.15
N LEU A 21 -0.48 10.75 4.10
CA LEU A 21 -0.17 10.32 5.46
C LEU A 21 0.52 8.95 5.48
N ALA A 22 -0.03 7.96 4.78
CA ALA A 22 0.50 6.60 4.75
C ALA A 22 1.91 6.52 4.17
N ARG A 23 2.19 7.31 3.11
CA ARG A 23 3.54 7.44 2.53
C ARG A 23 4.52 8.08 3.51
N LEU A 24 4.15 9.21 4.11
CA LEU A 24 5.01 9.90 5.07
C LEU A 24 5.36 9.04 6.27
N GLN A 25 4.40 8.27 6.79
CA GLN A 25 4.66 7.33 7.88
C GLN A 25 5.64 6.23 7.46
N ALA A 26 5.47 5.66 6.28
CA ALA A 26 6.31 4.58 5.78
C ALA A 26 7.71 5.07 5.37
N ASP A 27 7.81 6.17 4.63
CA ASP A 27 9.06 6.70 4.11
C ASP A 27 9.96 7.29 5.22
N ARG A 28 9.36 7.79 6.31
CA ARG A 28 10.08 8.38 7.45
C ARG A 28 10.19 7.46 8.66
N LEU A 29 9.59 6.29 8.61
CA LEU A 29 9.51 5.33 9.73
C LEU A 29 8.95 5.97 11.00
N VAL A 30 7.88 6.77 10.87
CA VAL A 30 7.19 7.43 11.98
C VAL A 30 5.76 6.94 12.10
N THR A 31 5.22 6.93 13.32
CA THR A 31 3.83 6.57 13.57
C THR A 31 2.87 7.75 13.45
N GLU A 32 3.37 8.97 13.65
CA GLU A 32 2.59 10.20 13.64
C GLU A 32 3.23 11.24 12.72
N VAL A 33 2.43 11.99 11.99
CA VAL A 33 2.87 13.04 11.05
C VAL A 33 2.24 14.37 11.45
N ARG A 34 2.99 15.47 11.33
CA ARG A 34 2.48 16.82 11.60
C ARG A 34 1.52 17.26 10.49
N VAL A 35 0.38 17.82 10.88
CA VAL A 35 -0.65 18.31 9.95
C VAL A 35 -0.18 19.53 9.15
N ASP A 36 0.72 20.33 9.72
CA ASP A 36 1.32 21.51 9.07
C ASP A 36 2.51 21.16 8.14
N ALA A 37 2.82 19.86 7.98
CA ALA A 37 3.86 19.44 7.06
C ALA A 37 3.58 19.99 5.66
N GLU A 38 4.59 20.49 4.99
CA GLU A 38 4.51 21.04 3.62
C GLU A 38 3.97 20.01 2.60
N ALA A 39 4.01 18.72 2.97
CA ALA A 39 3.51 17.63 2.15
C ALA A 39 1.97 17.59 2.02
N PHE A 40 1.23 18.28 2.88
CA PHE A 40 -0.23 18.35 2.79
C PHE A 40 -0.66 19.70 2.20
N ASP A 41 -1.45 19.63 1.13
CA ASP A 41 -2.10 20.82 0.60
C ASP A 41 -3.29 21.27 1.48
N ALA A 42 -3.94 22.40 1.10
CA ALA A 42 -5.05 22.96 1.88
C ALA A 42 -6.28 22.03 1.90
N GLY A 43 -6.57 21.36 0.78
CA GLY A 43 -7.67 20.39 0.66
C GLY A 43 -7.42 19.15 1.51
N GLU A 44 -6.20 18.63 1.43
CA GLU A 44 -5.78 17.48 2.25
C GLU A 44 -5.82 17.78 3.75
N ARG A 45 -5.38 18.98 4.18
CA ARG A 45 -5.50 19.37 5.59
C ARG A 45 -6.95 19.45 6.08
N SER A 46 -7.86 19.94 5.25
CA SER A 46 -9.29 19.91 5.55
C SER A 46 -9.82 18.48 5.64
N ALA A 47 -9.42 17.63 4.69
CA ALA A 47 -9.81 16.22 4.65
C ALA A 47 -9.27 15.41 5.86
N LEU A 48 -8.06 15.72 6.37
CA LEU A 48 -7.55 15.10 7.60
C LEU A 48 -8.48 15.35 8.78
N THR A 49 -9.06 16.55 8.90
CA THR A 49 -10.02 16.84 9.98
C THR A 49 -11.28 15.98 9.86
N ALA A 50 -11.85 15.87 8.64
CA ALA A 50 -13.00 15.00 8.40
C ALA A 50 -12.71 13.52 8.68
N LEU A 51 -11.49 13.04 8.35
CA LEU A 51 -11.07 11.66 8.67
C LEU A 51 -10.92 11.42 10.18
N VAL A 52 -10.55 12.44 10.95
CA VAL A 52 -10.54 12.37 12.41
C VAL A 52 -11.95 12.30 12.99
N ASP A 53 -12.88 13.12 12.47
CA ASP A 53 -14.28 13.12 12.90
C ASP A 53 -14.95 11.75 12.65
N ASP A 54 -14.58 11.09 11.55
CA ASP A 54 -15.03 9.74 11.20
C ASP A 54 -14.26 8.61 11.92
N ARG A 55 -13.36 8.93 12.82
CA ARG A 55 -12.54 7.98 13.59
C ARG A 55 -11.67 7.04 12.74
N LEU A 56 -11.29 7.49 11.55
CA LEU A 56 -10.28 6.78 10.73
C LEU A 56 -8.87 7.21 11.12
N LEU A 57 -8.75 8.45 11.61
CA LEU A 57 -7.52 9.00 12.16
C LEU A 57 -7.71 9.44 13.60
N THR A 58 -6.63 9.41 14.37
CA THR A 58 -6.51 10.07 15.68
C THR A 58 -5.61 11.29 15.54
N ARG A 59 -6.02 12.38 16.18
CA ARG A 59 -5.22 13.61 16.25
C ARG A 59 -4.80 13.87 17.69
N ARG A 60 -3.52 14.18 17.86
CA ARG A 60 -2.94 14.71 19.10
C ARG A 60 -2.17 15.99 18.78
N ASP A 61 -2.64 17.12 19.32
CA ASP A 61 -2.09 18.43 19.03
C ASP A 61 -2.04 18.71 17.52
N ASP A 62 -0.84 18.85 16.98
CA ASP A 62 -0.56 19.08 15.56
C ASP A 62 -0.24 17.79 14.77
N ARG A 63 -0.36 16.61 15.38
CA ARG A 63 -0.01 15.32 14.78
C ARG A 63 -1.21 14.44 14.54
N VAL A 64 -1.16 13.69 13.44
CA VAL A 64 -2.18 12.71 13.05
C VAL A 64 -1.57 11.34 12.80
N ARG A 65 -2.36 10.31 13.08
CA ARG A 65 -2.03 8.93 12.75
C ARG A 65 -3.29 8.17 12.39
N PHE A 66 -3.17 7.01 11.77
CA PHE A 66 -4.30 6.09 11.64
C PHE A 66 -4.74 5.59 13.00
N GLU A 67 -6.07 5.50 13.20
CA GLU A 67 -6.67 4.95 14.43
C GLU A 67 -6.25 3.49 14.63
N HIS A 68 -6.19 2.72 13.52
CA HIS A 68 -5.71 1.36 13.49
C HIS A 68 -4.66 1.18 12.40
N ASP A 69 -3.60 0.44 12.68
CA ASP A 69 -2.52 0.14 11.73
C ASP A 69 -3.05 -0.47 10.42
N LEU A 70 -4.13 -1.27 10.53
CA LEU A 70 -4.79 -1.87 9.40
C LEU A 70 -5.29 -0.84 8.37
N TYR A 71 -5.76 0.34 8.81
CA TYR A 71 -6.16 1.39 7.89
C TYR A 71 -4.96 1.93 7.10
N GLY A 72 -3.82 2.09 7.76
CA GLY A 72 -2.58 2.47 7.10
C GLY A 72 -2.13 1.44 6.05
N ASP A 73 -2.24 0.15 6.37
CA ASP A 73 -1.89 -0.94 5.45
C ASP A 73 -2.81 -0.96 4.22
N TRP A 74 -4.12 -0.80 4.40
CA TRP A 74 -5.09 -0.68 3.31
C TRP A 74 -4.81 0.52 2.41
N VAL A 75 -4.48 1.66 2.98
CA VAL A 75 -4.14 2.85 2.20
C VAL A 75 -2.87 2.63 1.40
N ARG A 76 -1.84 2.02 1.99
CA ARG A 76 -0.59 1.67 1.29
C ARG A 76 -0.84 0.69 0.14
N LEU A 77 -1.68 -0.32 0.35
CA LEU A 77 -2.11 -1.21 -0.74
C LEU A 77 -2.74 -0.41 -1.89
N ARG A 78 -3.66 0.52 -1.60
CA ARG A 78 -4.26 1.38 -2.64
C ARG A 78 -3.21 2.22 -3.37
N VAL A 79 -2.22 2.75 -2.65
CA VAL A 79 -1.10 3.48 -3.27
C VAL A 79 -0.36 2.58 -4.25
N LEU A 80 0.00 1.34 -3.86
CA LEU A 80 0.69 0.41 -4.76
C LEU A 80 -0.15 0.06 -5.99
N ARG A 81 -1.46 -0.18 -5.82
CA ARG A 81 -2.37 -0.42 -6.94
C ARG A 81 -2.40 0.74 -7.92
N SER A 82 -2.57 1.96 -7.42
CA SER A 82 -2.57 3.18 -8.24
C SER A 82 -1.24 3.37 -8.99
N GLN A 83 -0.10 3.04 -8.35
CA GLN A 83 1.19 3.07 -9.03
C GLN A 83 1.30 1.97 -10.10
N ALA A 84 0.76 0.79 -9.86
CA ALA A 84 0.71 -0.29 -10.85
C ALA A 84 -0.16 0.09 -12.06
N GLU A 85 -1.37 0.61 -11.84
CA GLU A 85 -2.29 1.08 -12.88
C GLU A 85 -1.66 2.19 -13.75
N SER A 86 -0.78 3.00 -13.18
CA SER A 86 -0.04 4.05 -13.90
C SER A 86 1.31 3.58 -14.48
N GLY A 87 1.66 2.30 -14.35
CA GLY A 87 2.93 1.74 -14.83
C GLY A 87 4.18 2.22 -14.08
N ARG A 88 4.01 2.76 -12.86
CA ARG A 88 5.11 3.35 -12.07
C ARG A 88 5.44 2.60 -10.79
N LEU A 89 4.94 1.37 -10.64
CA LEU A 89 5.10 0.62 -9.39
C LEU A 89 6.57 0.36 -9.03
N VAL A 90 7.39 -0.04 -10.01
CA VAL A 90 8.82 -0.31 -9.80
C VAL A 90 9.55 0.97 -9.41
N GLU A 91 9.41 2.05 -10.19
CA GLU A 91 9.98 3.36 -9.89
C GLU A 91 9.54 3.87 -8.48
N PHE A 92 8.28 3.66 -8.13
CA PHE A 92 7.77 4.06 -6.83
C PHE A 92 8.40 3.28 -5.68
N LEU A 93 8.62 1.96 -5.84
CA LEU A 93 9.21 1.10 -4.81
C LEU A 93 10.73 1.25 -4.72
N GLU A 94 11.38 1.74 -5.77
CA GLU A 94 12.81 1.99 -5.76
C GLU A 94 13.18 2.92 -4.60
N GLY A 95 14.15 2.53 -3.77
CA GLY A 95 14.56 3.24 -2.56
C GLY A 95 13.56 3.21 -1.39
N ARG A 96 12.38 2.57 -1.54
CA ARG A 96 11.38 2.39 -0.46
C ARG A 96 11.40 1.00 0.15
N MET A 97 12.00 0.04 -0.53
CA MET A 97 12.16 -1.32 -0.02
C MET A 97 13.16 -1.43 1.15
N ASP A 98 13.75 -0.33 1.60
CA ASP A 98 14.49 -0.26 2.86
C ASP A 98 13.56 -0.13 4.08
N SER A 99 12.29 0.22 3.86
CA SER A 99 11.30 0.41 4.93
C SER A 99 10.42 -0.83 5.13
N PRO A 100 10.50 -1.48 6.31
CA PRO A 100 9.67 -2.66 6.63
C PRO A 100 8.15 -2.40 6.55
N VAL A 101 7.75 -1.14 6.63
CA VAL A 101 6.34 -0.75 6.52
C VAL A 101 5.81 -1.01 5.11
N TRP A 102 6.65 -0.86 4.07
CA TRP A 102 6.29 -1.21 2.70
C TRP A 102 6.23 -2.73 2.47
N TYR A 103 6.95 -3.55 3.24
CA TYR A 103 6.91 -5.02 3.09
C TYR A 103 5.50 -5.57 3.29
N ARG A 104 4.78 -5.07 4.31
CA ARG A 104 3.38 -5.46 4.54
C ARG A 104 2.49 -5.06 3.38
N ALA A 105 2.68 -3.87 2.82
CA ALA A 105 1.93 -3.40 1.67
C ALA A 105 2.19 -4.25 0.41
N VAL A 106 3.45 -4.64 0.16
CA VAL A 106 3.82 -5.52 -0.96
C VAL A 106 3.18 -6.91 -0.81
N ARG A 107 3.19 -7.50 0.41
CA ARG A 107 2.48 -8.77 0.66
C ARG A 107 0.98 -8.64 0.41
N LEU A 108 0.34 -7.59 0.91
CA LEU A 108 -1.07 -7.33 0.67
C LEU A 108 -1.37 -7.11 -0.81
N TYR A 109 -0.46 -6.47 -1.54
CA TYR A 109 -0.57 -6.31 -2.98
C TYR A 109 -0.49 -7.67 -3.71
N GLY A 110 0.46 -8.52 -3.36
CA GLY A 110 0.56 -9.88 -3.87
C GLY A 110 -0.70 -10.72 -3.60
N LEU A 111 -1.24 -10.63 -2.39
CA LEU A 111 -2.50 -11.30 -2.02
C LEU A 111 -3.67 -10.76 -2.85
N HIS A 112 -3.78 -9.44 -2.99
CA HIS A 112 -4.81 -8.80 -3.80
C HIS A 112 -4.76 -9.27 -5.26
N LEU A 113 -3.58 -9.31 -5.87
CA LEU A 113 -3.42 -9.80 -7.24
C LEU A 113 -3.93 -11.24 -7.39
N LEU A 114 -3.57 -12.13 -6.46
CA LEU A 114 -4.00 -13.53 -6.52
C LEU A 114 -5.51 -13.72 -6.34
N GLU A 115 -6.14 -12.92 -5.48
CA GLU A 115 -7.54 -13.10 -5.11
C GLU A 115 -8.52 -12.33 -6.02
N HIS A 116 -8.08 -11.24 -6.65
CA HIS A 116 -8.96 -10.36 -7.41
C HIS A 116 -8.57 -10.25 -8.89
N ASP A 117 -7.27 -10.08 -9.19
CA ASP A 117 -6.80 -9.81 -10.56
C ASP A 117 -6.29 -11.06 -11.27
N GLY A 118 -6.03 -12.12 -10.51
CA GLY A 118 -5.63 -13.43 -11.02
C GLY A 118 -4.13 -13.61 -11.20
N LEU A 119 -3.77 -14.86 -11.51
CA LEU A 119 -2.38 -15.33 -11.58
C LEU A 119 -1.55 -14.61 -12.65
N ALA A 120 -2.15 -14.16 -13.74
CA ALA A 120 -1.43 -13.46 -14.80
C ALA A 120 -0.86 -12.13 -14.28
N SER A 121 -1.69 -11.33 -13.64
CA SER A 121 -1.28 -10.04 -13.04
C SER A 121 -0.22 -10.22 -11.93
N TRP A 122 -0.33 -11.30 -11.16
CA TRP A 122 0.69 -11.64 -10.17
C TRP A 122 2.04 -11.96 -10.83
N ARG A 123 2.05 -12.75 -11.94
CA ARG A 123 3.27 -13.06 -12.68
C ARG A 123 3.91 -11.83 -13.30
N GLU A 124 3.11 -10.93 -13.84
CA GLU A 124 3.59 -9.65 -14.37
C GLU A 124 4.27 -8.81 -13.28
N ALA A 125 3.66 -8.69 -12.09
CA ALA A 125 4.26 -7.99 -10.96
C ALA A 125 5.55 -8.67 -10.50
N PHE A 126 5.57 -10.01 -10.41
CA PHE A 126 6.75 -10.78 -10.02
C PHE A 126 7.91 -10.59 -11.00
N ALA A 127 7.63 -10.57 -12.31
CA ALA A 127 8.64 -10.28 -13.33
C ALA A 127 9.14 -8.83 -13.20
N ALA A 128 8.22 -7.86 -13.11
CA ALA A 128 8.56 -6.45 -12.99
C ALA A 128 9.41 -6.12 -11.74
N PHE A 129 9.19 -6.83 -10.63
CA PHE A 129 9.99 -6.64 -9.41
C PHE A 129 11.45 -7.08 -9.58
N GLY A 130 11.78 -7.84 -10.63
CA GLY A 130 13.17 -8.10 -11.01
C GLY A 130 13.98 -6.85 -11.34
N ASP A 131 13.31 -5.76 -11.70
CA ASP A 131 13.95 -4.49 -12.07
C ASP A 131 14.24 -3.59 -10.84
N LEU A 132 13.93 -4.05 -9.60
CA LEU A 132 14.17 -3.31 -8.34
C LEU A 132 15.64 -3.35 -7.86
N GLY A 133 16.59 -3.77 -8.68
CA GLY A 133 18.01 -3.84 -8.29
C GLY A 133 18.21 -4.73 -7.05
N ASP A 134 18.93 -4.21 -6.05
CA ASP A 134 19.27 -4.98 -4.82
C ASP A 134 18.02 -5.39 -4.00
N ALA A 135 16.89 -4.75 -4.21
CA ALA A 135 15.63 -5.08 -3.52
C ALA A 135 14.78 -6.12 -4.27
N ALA A 136 15.20 -6.57 -5.46
CA ALA A 136 14.41 -7.47 -6.31
C ALA A 136 14.06 -8.78 -5.61
N ASP A 137 15.05 -9.45 -5.02
CA ASP A 137 14.84 -10.73 -4.35
C ASP A 137 13.87 -10.59 -3.18
N LEU A 138 14.07 -9.58 -2.33
CA LEU A 138 13.16 -9.29 -1.22
C LEU A 138 11.73 -9.02 -1.70
N ALA A 139 11.55 -8.20 -2.73
CA ALA A 139 10.23 -7.87 -3.24
C ALA A 139 9.51 -9.11 -3.82
N ARG A 140 10.24 -9.97 -4.52
CA ARG A 140 9.74 -11.25 -5.04
C ARG A 140 9.39 -12.22 -3.92
N ASP A 141 10.22 -12.34 -2.89
CA ASP A 141 9.96 -13.18 -1.71
C ASP A 141 8.68 -12.76 -1.01
N LEU A 142 8.42 -11.44 -0.87
CA LEU A 142 7.19 -10.93 -0.27
C LEU A 142 5.94 -11.26 -1.11
N LEU A 143 6.05 -11.24 -2.45
CA LEU A 143 4.96 -11.72 -3.32
C LEU A 143 4.74 -13.22 -3.18
N LEU A 144 5.79 -14.01 -3.06
CA LEU A 144 5.71 -15.46 -2.84
C LEU A 144 5.10 -15.78 -1.48
N GLU A 145 5.51 -15.09 -0.43
CA GLU A 145 4.92 -15.23 0.90
C GLU A 145 3.39 -14.99 0.88
N ALA A 146 2.93 -14.00 0.09
CA ALA A 146 1.51 -13.74 -0.07
C ALA A 146 0.74 -14.98 -0.61
N SER A 147 1.36 -15.78 -1.49
CA SER A 147 0.72 -16.98 -2.05
C SER A 147 0.41 -18.05 -1.00
N ALA A 148 1.15 -18.08 0.10
CA ALA A 148 0.89 -19.00 1.21
C ALA A 148 -0.33 -18.60 2.05
N HIS A 149 -0.76 -17.36 1.97
CA HIS A 149 -1.89 -16.80 2.73
C HIS A 149 -3.18 -16.65 1.91
N THR A 150 -3.14 -16.93 0.61
CA THR A 150 -4.35 -16.85 -0.24
C THR A 150 -5.31 -18.00 0.00
N VAL A 151 -6.59 -17.76 -0.25
CA VAL A 151 -7.61 -18.82 -0.25
C VAL A 151 -7.29 -19.82 -1.36
N GLY A 152 -7.04 -21.09 -0.98
CA GLY A 152 -6.59 -22.12 -1.94
C GLY A 152 -5.09 -22.07 -2.24
N SER A 153 -4.26 -21.72 -1.26
CA SER A 153 -2.80 -21.59 -1.34
C SER A 153 -2.11 -22.77 -2.04
N ALA A 154 -2.53 -24.01 -1.79
CA ALA A 154 -1.95 -25.18 -2.44
C ALA A 154 -2.13 -25.15 -3.98
N ARG A 155 -3.28 -24.69 -4.47
CA ARG A 155 -3.55 -24.52 -5.90
C ARG A 155 -2.74 -23.37 -6.49
N ALA A 156 -2.65 -22.26 -5.75
CA ALA A 156 -1.85 -21.11 -6.15
C ALA A 156 -0.37 -21.50 -6.26
N LEU A 157 0.20 -22.14 -5.25
CA LEU A 157 1.59 -22.61 -5.25
C LEU A 157 1.87 -23.60 -6.37
N SER A 158 0.96 -24.56 -6.62
CA SER A 158 1.11 -25.49 -7.74
C SER A 158 1.12 -24.78 -9.11
N ALA A 159 0.31 -23.74 -9.27
CA ALA A 159 0.26 -22.95 -10.50
C ALA A 159 1.46 -22.01 -10.66
N LEU A 160 2.12 -21.61 -9.56
CA LEU A 160 3.34 -20.80 -9.55
C LEU A 160 4.61 -21.63 -9.75
N TRP A 161 4.56 -22.94 -9.46
CA TRP A 161 5.72 -23.80 -9.53
C TRP A 161 6.57 -23.69 -10.81
N PRO A 162 6.00 -23.63 -12.03
CA PRO A 162 6.78 -23.47 -13.25
C PRO A 162 7.60 -22.15 -13.29
N VAL A 163 7.12 -21.09 -12.62
CA VAL A 163 7.79 -19.77 -12.58
C VAL A 163 8.93 -19.76 -11.58
N LEU A 164 8.90 -20.68 -10.59
CA LEU A 164 9.87 -20.73 -9.50
C LEU A 164 11.08 -21.61 -9.84
N VAL A 165 10.99 -22.46 -10.86
CA VAL A 165 12.05 -23.41 -11.26
C VAL A 165 12.78 -23.00 -12.55
N GLU A 166 12.37 -21.93 -13.19
CA GLU A 166 13.06 -21.28 -14.30
C GLU A 166 14.10 -20.26 -13.79
#